data_70766b7b13635070aae1f5e321762d7c
#
_entry.id   70766b7b13635070aae1f5e321762d7c
#
_cell.length_a   1.000
_cell.length_b   1.000
_cell.length_c   1.000
_cell.angle_alpha   90.00
_cell.angle_beta   90.00
_cell.angle_gamma   90.00
#
_symmetry.space_group_name_H-M   'P 1'
#
loop_
_entity.id
_entity.type
_entity.pdbx_description
1 polymer ?
#
loop_
_entity_poly.entity_id
_entity_poly.type
_entity_poly.pdbx_seq_one_letter_code
_entity_poly.pdbx_strand_id
1 'polypeptide(L)'
;METSKPKTKRYIHIIGLVMIVFFVISFITNILNSIIVDVKDSFDLSLALTGLLPFTFFIAYGIMSIPAGFLSEKYSERTLLSVSFLIMALASLGFALLPQYGVFSITLFVLGCCMAVLQVIINPMLRVAGGEEHFAFNSVLAQLVFGAASFLSPYLYKYLVSKNNTGDVFAETLRGWVPQTLPWASLYIVFAAISLILFFYVFLTKYPKFEKTEEEKAGDTSSYWDLLKNKWTILYFLGIFCYVGTEQGVGNWISQFLNQYHGLDPQTVGANTVSYFWAMLTVGCLLGLLLLKFMDSRKLLILATSITIISLILALTGSEQMALIGFPMVGFFISVMYSIIFSLALNSVKEHHGSLSGILCTGIAGGAVIPFIVGGLGELMSLKSGMFFLIIPLAFILSIGFWAKPLVNNKTISLKKD
;
A
#
# COMPACT_ATOMS: atom_id res chain seq x y z
N MET A 1 -22.87 14.99 35.17
CA MET A 1 -21.78 15.88 34.73
C MET A 1 -21.06 15.19 33.57
N GLU A 2 -21.43 15.49 32.33
CA GLU A 2 -20.69 15.07 31.16
C GLU A 2 -19.36 15.83 31.15
N THR A 3 -18.29 15.15 31.48
CA THR A 3 -16.95 15.69 31.24
C THR A 3 -16.74 15.83 29.75
N SER A 4 -16.86 17.04 29.25
CA SER A 4 -16.53 17.36 27.85
C SER A 4 -15.08 16.93 27.60
N LYS A 5 -14.90 15.84 26.84
CA LYS A 5 -13.56 15.45 26.37
C LYS A 5 -12.92 16.66 25.66
N PRO A 6 -11.68 17.01 25.96
CA PRO A 6 -11.01 18.12 25.31
C PRO A 6 -11.05 17.91 23.79
N LYS A 7 -11.46 18.94 23.04
CA LYS A 7 -11.47 18.91 21.56
C LYS A 7 -10.07 18.59 21.09
N THR A 8 -9.85 17.42 20.51
CA THR A 8 -8.57 17.00 19.95
C THR A 8 -8.13 18.03 18.90
N LYS A 9 -7.00 18.67 19.14
CA LYS A 9 -6.46 19.69 18.23
C LYS A 9 -6.00 19.00 16.96
N ARG A 10 -6.64 19.31 15.81
CA ARG A 10 -6.26 18.73 14.52
C ARG A 10 -5.09 19.50 13.91
N TYR A 11 -4.13 18.76 13.39
CA TYR A 11 -2.94 19.29 12.74
C TYR A 11 -3.05 19.11 11.23
N ILE A 12 -3.85 19.94 10.56
CA ILE A 12 -4.18 19.81 9.12
C ILE A 12 -2.93 19.76 8.24
N HIS A 13 -1.89 20.55 8.56
CA HIS A 13 -0.62 20.55 7.82
C HIS A 13 0.11 19.19 7.90
N ILE A 14 0.02 18.48 9.03
CA ILE A 14 0.59 17.13 9.18
C ILE A 14 -0.24 16.11 8.40
N ILE A 15 -1.58 16.22 8.42
CA ILE A 15 -2.44 15.38 7.58
C ILE A 15 -2.06 15.56 6.11
N GLY A 16 -1.90 16.82 5.65
CA GLY A 16 -1.45 17.13 4.29
C GLY A 16 -0.07 16.51 3.96
N LEU A 17 0.89 16.63 4.88
CA LEU A 17 2.20 15.98 4.72
C LEU A 17 2.06 14.45 4.56
N VAL A 18 1.28 13.82 5.42
CA VAL A 18 1.04 12.37 5.36
C VAL A 18 0.41 11.97 4.03
N MET A 19 -0.56 12.73 3.52
CA MET A 19 -1.18 12.48 2.20
C MET A 19 -0.15 12.57 1.07
N ILE A 20 0.76 13.56 1.11
CA ILE A 20 1.85 13.69 0.14
C ILE A 20 2.78 12.47 0.22
N VAL A 21 3.12 12.01 1.42
CA VAL A 21 3.98 10.82 1.59
C VAL A 21 3.28 9.58 1.05
N PHE A 22 1.98 9.37 1.31
CA PHE A 22 1.20 8.27 0.71
C PHE A 22 1.19 8.35 -0.82
N PHE A 23 1.03 9.55 -1.37
CA PHE A 23 1.11 9.77 -2.81
C PHE A 23 2.46 9.32 -3.37
N VAL A 24 3.56 9.74 -2.76
CA VAL A 24 4.91 9.43 -3.26
C VAL A 24 5.26 7.96 -3.10
N ILE A 25 4.88 7.33 -1.98
CA ILE A 25 5.04 5.88 -1.79
C ILE A 25 4.38 5.14 -2.96
N SER A 26 3.10 5.43 -3.22
CA SER A 26 2.35 4.80 -4.30
C SER A 26 2.94 5.09 -5.68
N PHE A 27 3.26 6.35 -5.94
CA PHE A 27 3.78 6.80 -7.22
C PHE A 27 5.07 6.07 -7.62
N ILE A 28 6.04 5.99 -6.69
CA ILE A 28 7.33 5.32 -6.94
C ILE A 28 7.15 3.79 -6.99
N THR A 29 6.32 3.22 -6.11
CA THR A 29 6.10 1.77 -6.10
C THR A 29 5.45 1.28 -7.39
N ASN A 30 4.42 1.97 -7.87
CA ASN A 30 3.65 1.52 -9.02
C ASN A 30 4.32 1.79 -10.36
N ILE A 31 5.34 2.66 -10.42
CA ILE A 31 6.11 2.86 -11.65
C ILE A 31 6.89 1.60 -12.03
N LEU A 32 7.29 0.78 -11.05
CA LEU A 32 7.98 -0.49 -11.31
C LEU A 32 7.16 -1.40 -12.24
N ASN A 33 5.85 -1.44 -12.05
CA ASN A 33 4.96 -2.22 -12.92
C ASN A 33 5.00 -1.73 -14.38
N SER A 34 5.25 -0.43 -14.60
CA SER A 34 5.32 0.16 -15.95
C SER A 34 6.66 -0.09 -16.63
N ILE A 35 7.77 -0.14 -15.88
CA ILE A 35 9.12 -0.29 -16.45
C ILE A 35 9.60 -1.73 -16.50
N ILE A 36 8.87 -2.70 -15.96
CA ILE A 36 9.35 -4.09 -15.79
C ILE A 36 9.76 -4.75 -17.11
N VAL A 37 9.06 -4.45 -18.20
CA VAL A 37 9.38 -4.96 -19.55
C VAL A 37 10.66 -4.33 -20.06
N ASP A 38 10.81 -3.00 -19.94
CA ASP A 38 12.03 -2.32 -20.36
C ASP A 38 13.25 -2.78 -19.58
N VAL A 39 13.09 -3.02 -18.26
CA VAL A 39 14.16 -3.57 -17.40
C VAL A 39 14.58 -4.95 -17.90
N LYS A 40 13.58 -5.83 -18.17
CA LYS A 40 13.83 -7.17 -18.70
C LYS A 40 14.63 -7.11 -20.01
N ASP A 41 14.16 -6.31 -20.95
CA ASP A 41 14.76 -6.22 -22.28
C ASP A 41 16.13 -5.50 -22.25
N SER A 42 16.29 -4.47 -21.42
CA SER A 42 17.52 -3.71 -21.29
C SER A 42 18.69 -4.49 -20.67
N PHE A 43 18.38 -5.40 -19.76
CA PHE A 43 19.39 -6.21 -19.05
C PHE A 43 19.39 -7.68 -19.48
N ASP A 44 18.66 -8.04 -20.54
CA ASP A 44 18.51 -9.42 -21.05
C ASP A 44 18.16 -10.44 -19.94
N LEU A 45 17.13 -10.10 -19.14
CA LEU A 45 16.76 -10.90 -17.99
C LEU A 45 15.86 -12.07 -18.38
N SER A 46 16.07 -13.23 -17.73
CA SER A 46 15.11 -14.32 -17.79
C SER A 46 13.78 -13.91 -17.10
N LEU A 47 12.68 -14.60 -17.42
CA LEU A 47 11.39 -14.38 -16.76
C LEU A 47 11.48 -14.55 -15.23
N ALA A 48 12.28 -15.51 -14.77
CA ALA A 48 12.50 -15.75 -13.34
C ALA A 48 13.19 -14.55 -12.66
N LEU A 49 14.26 -14.00 -13.26
CA LEU A 49 14.96 -12.81 -12.75
C LEU A 49 14.07 -11.56 -12.78
N THR A 50 13.25 -11.44 -13.81
CA THR A 50 12.27 -10.34 -13.92
C THR A 50 11.23 -10.42 -12.78
N GLY A 51 10.75 -11.61 -12.47
CA GLY A 51 9.82 -11.86 -11.36
C GLY A 51 10.42 -11.58 -9.97
N LEU A 52 11.76 -11.67 -9.82
CA LEU A 52 12.43 -11.31 -8.57
C LEU A 52 12.45 -9.80 -8.29
N LEU A 53 12.20 -8.93 -9.27
CA LEU A 53 12.22 -7.48 -9.05
C LEU A 53 11.13 -7.01 -8.09
N PRO A 54 9.83 -7.32 -8.30
CA PRO A 54 8.80 -7.04 -7.31
C PRO A 54 9.05 -7.76 -5.97
N PHE A 55 9.56 -9.00 -6.01
CA PHE A 55 9.91 -9.75 -4.81
C PHE A 55 10.96 -9.02 -3.98
N THR A 56 12.02 -8.48 -4.60
CA THR A 56 13.06 -7.70 -3.91
C THR A 56 12.48 -6.51 -3.15
N PHE A 57 11.48 -5.83 -3.75
CA PHE A 57 10.79 -4.72 -3.11
C PHE A 57 9.93 -5.17 -1.92
N PHE A 58 9.12 -6.21 -2.07
CA PHE A 58 8.26 -6.72 -1.00
C PHE A 58 9.04 -7.38 0.14
N ILE A 59 10.15 -8.05 -0.14
CA ILE A 59 11.02 -8.62 0.91
C ILE A 59 11.67 -7.52 1.75
N ALA A 60 12.01 -6.37 1.13
CA ALA A 60 12.52 -5.20 1.84
C ALA A 60 11.49 -4.66 2.85
N TYR A 61 10.20 -4.65 2.49
CA TYR A 61 9.11 -4.34 3.43
C TYR A 61 9.07 -5.32 4.60
N GLY A 62 9.12 -6.62 4.32
CA GLY A 62 9.13 -7.66 5.35
C GLY A 62 10.29 -7.51 6.33
N ILE A 63 11.50 -7.23 5.82
CA ILE A 63 12.71 -7.09 6.63
C ILE A 63 12.73 -5.78 7.42
N MET A 64 12.37 -4.65 6.78
CA MET A 64 12.59 -3.32 7.36
C MET A 64 11.41 -2.82 8.21
N SER A 65 10.19 -3.33 8.03
CA SER A 65 9.02 -2.83 8.76
C SER A 65 9.12 -3.01 10.27
N ILE A 66 9.62 -4.15 10.73
CA ILE A 66 9.85 -4.41 12.16
C ILE A 66 10.93 -3.47 12.74
N PRO A 67 12.15 -3.40 12.18
CA PRO A 67 13.15 -2.41 12.60
C PRO A 67 12.63 -0.96 12.55
N ALA A 68 11.84 -0.61 11.53
CA ALA A 68 11.24 0.71 11.39
C ALA A 68 10.27 1.04 12.53
N GLY A 69 9.46 0.07 12.96
CA GLY A 69 8.59 0.21 14.13
C GLY A 69 9.38 0.53 15.40
N PHE A 70 10.45 -0.21 15.65
CA PHE A 70 11.35 0.04 16.77
C PHE A 70 12.05 1.41 16.68
N LEU A 71 12.56 1.76 15.49
CA LEU A 71 13.18 3.06 15.27
C LEU A 71 12.20 4.22 15.47
N SER A 72 10.90 4.03 15.13
CA SER A 72 9.87 5.05 15.29
C SER A 72 9.55 5.39 16.74
N GLU A 73 9.80 4.48 17.68
CA GLU A 73 9.69 4.75 19.10
C GLU A 73 10.92 5.52 19.62
N LYS A 74 12.11 5.16 19.14
CA LYS A 74 13.38 5.72 19.60
C LYS A 74 13.68 7.11 19.01
N TYR A 75 13.37 7.34 17.75
CA TYR A 75 13.69 8.56 17.02
C TYR A 75 12.45 9.37 16.70
N SER A 76 12.63 10.67 16.40
CA SER A 76 11.51 11.52 15.99
C SER A 76 11.04 11.18 14.57
N GLU A 77 9.75 11.32 14.33
CA GLU A 77 9.12 11.14 13.01
C GLU A 77 9.82 12.00 11.95
N ARG A 78 10.13 13.25 12.31
CA ARG A 78 10.89 14.18 11.45
C ARG A 78 12.23 13.59 11.00
N THR A 79 13.00 13.04 11.94
CA THR A 79 14.31 12.47 11.64
C THR A 79 14.19 11.28 10.70
N LEU A 80 13.30 10.35 11.01
CA LEU A 80 13.14 9.13 10.23
C LEU A 80 12.61 9.41 8.82
N LEU A 81 11.61 10.28 8.68
CA LEU A 81 11.11 10.71 7.37
C LEU A 81 12.19 11.40 6.54
N SER A 82 12.94 12.35 7.15
CA SER A 82 14.02 13.07 6.46
C SER A 82 15.12 12.12 6.00
N VAL A 83 15.61 11.24 6.89
CA VAL A 83 16.67 10.27 6.56
C VAL A 83 16.20 9.32 5.44
N SER A 84 14.96 8.83 5.50
CA SER A 84 14.40 7.97 4.45
C SER A 84 14.37 8.67 3.10
N PHE A 85 13.88 9.91 3.04
CA PHE A 85 13.86 10.66 1.77
C PHE A 85 15.25 10.98 1.25
N LEU A 86 16.21 11.27 2.13
CA LEU A 86 17.60 11.50 1.73
C LEU A 86 18.22 10.22 1.14
N ILE A 87 18.04 9.08 1.79
CA ILE A 87 18.55 7.79 1.30
C ILE A 87 17.89 7.43 -0.04
N MET A 88 16.57 7.65 -0.18
CA MET A 88 15.86 7.44 -1.44
C MET A 88 16.41 8.31 -2.56
N ALA A 89 16.70 9.60 -2.28
CA ALA A 89 17.28 10.51 -3.26
C ALA A 89 18.66 10.02 -3.71
N LEU A 90 19.53 9.66 -2.75
CA LEU A 90 20.89 9.18 -3.04
C LEU A 90 20.88 7.84 -3.80
N ALA A 91 20.04 6.89 -3.42
CA ALA A 91 19.92 5.60 -4.10
C ALA A 91 19.40 5.77 -5.54
N SER A 92 18.36 6.60 -5.73
CA SER A 92 17.81 6.88 -7.06
C SER A 92 18.83 7.60 -7.95
N LEU A 93 19.53 8.59 -7.42
CA LEU A 93 20.59 9.29 -8.17
C LEU A 93 21.75 8.34 -8.49
N GLY A 94 22.16 7.51 -7.54
CA GLY A 94 23.21 6.50 -7.72
C GLY A 94 22.90 5.56 -8.87
N PHE A 95 21.66 5.07 -8.98
CA PHE A 95 21.26 4.25 -10.12
C PHE A 95 21.21 5.05 -11.43
N ALA A 96 20.70 6.28 -11.43
CA ALA A 96 20.66 7.11 -12.63
C ALA A 96 22.05 7.39 -13.21
N LEU A 97 23.06 7.53 -12.33
CA LEU A 97 24.46 7.76 -12.72
C LEU A 97 25.20 6.47 -13.13
N LEU A 98 24.83 5.33 -12.54
CA LEU A 98 25.46 4.02 -12.76
C LEU A 98 24.36 2.98 -13.08
N PRO A 99 23.72 3.05 -14.25
CA PRO A 99 22.56 2.22 -14.59
C PRO A 99 22.99 0.79 -14.99
N GLN A 100 23.32 -0.01 -13.97
CA GLN A 100 23.67 -1.42 -14.08
C GLN A 100 22.65 -2.25 -13.30
N TYR A 101 22.41 -3.50 -13.72
CA TYR A 101 21.43 -4.40 -13.07
C TYR A 101 21.66 -4.58 -11.57
N GLY A 102 22.92 -4.79 -11.15
CA GLY A 102 23.27 -4.93 -9.72
C GLY A 102 22.93 -3.67 -8.91
N VAL A 103 23.25 -2.48 -9.44
CA VAL A 103 22.91 -1.20 -8.81
C VAL A 103 21.40 -1.01 -8.80
N PHE A 104 20.68 -1.38 -9.85
CA PHE A 104 19.22 -1.36 -9.92
C PHE A 104 18.58 -2.20 -8.82
N SER A 105 19.02 -3.45 -8.66
CA SER A 105 18.50 -4.38 -7.66
C SER A 105 18.71 -3.86 -6.24
N ILE A 106 19.92 -3.33 -5.96
CA ILE A 106 20.24 -2.69 -4.67
C ILE A 106 19.34 -1.47 -4.45
N THR A 107 19.17 -0.64 -5.48
CA THR A 107 18.32 0.55 -5.41
C THR A 107 16.87 0.17 -5.09
N LEU A 108 16.32 -0.85 -5.75
CA LEU A 108 14.96 -1.35 -5.46
C LEU A 108 14.81 -1.81 -4.01
N PHE A 109 15.79 -2.56 -3.50
CA PHE A 109 15.79 -3.00 -2.10
C PHE A 109 15.85 -1.81 -1.13
N VAL A 110 16.75 -0.85 -1.38
CA VAL A 110 16.89 0.36 -0.54
C VAL A 110 15.61 1.21 -0.59
N LEU A 111 15.02 1.41 -1.78
CA LEU A 111 13.75 2.10 -1.91
C LEU A 111 12.64 1.39 -1.12
N GLY A 112 12.55 0.06 -1.23
CA GLY A 112 11.61 -0.74 -0.46
C GLY A 112 11.78 -0.58 1.06
N CYS A 113 13.03 -0.61 1.56
CA CYS A 113 13.33 -0.34 2.97
C CYS A 113 12.88 1.06 3.40
N CYS A 114 13.21 2.09 2.62
CA CYS A 114 12.80 3.47 2.92
C CYS A 114 11.27 3.62 2.91
N MET A 115 10.60 3.03 1.93
CA MET A 115 9.13 3.03 1.84
C MET A 115 8.49 2.36 3.06
N ALA A 116 9.05 1.23 3.53
CA ALA A 116 8.61 0.57 4.76
C ALA A 116 8.72 1.51 5.96
N VAL A 117 9.87 2.19 6.13
CA VAL A 117 10.06 3.19 7.20
C VAL A 117 9.02 4.30 7.11
N LEU A 118 8.84 4.90 5.92
CA LEU A 118 7.86 5.95 5.70
C LEU A 118 6.46 5.48 6.10
N GLN A 119 6.02 4.31 5.63
CA GLN A 119 4.68 3.78 5.86
C GLN A 119 4.41 3.43 7.32
N VAL A 120 5.41 2.89 8.02
CA VAL A 120 5.33 2.60 9.46
C VAL A 120 5.07 3.87 10.27
N ILE A 121 5.73 4.99 9.90
CA ILE A 121 5.67 6.26 10.64
C ILE A 121 4.38 7.04 10.33
N ILE A 122 3.97 7.11 9.06
CA ILE A 122 2.85 7.96 8.66
C ILE A 122 1.50 7.49 9.18
N ASN A 123 1.32 6.20 9.44
CA ASN A 123 0.06 5.68 9.97
C ASN A 123 -0.23 6.16 11.40
N PRO A 124 0.66 6.01 12.40
CA PRO A 124 0.48 6.60 13.71
C PRO A 124 0.38 8.13 13.67
N MET A 125 1.19 8.79 12.82
CA MET A 125 1.10 10.24 12.63
C MET A 125 -0.29 10.67 12.16
N LEU A 126 -0.88 9.96 11.21
CA LEU A 126 -2.23 10.24 10.70
C LEU A 126 -3.28 10.09 11.79
N ARG A 127 -3.14 9.05 12.65
CA ARG A 127 -4.02 8.81 13.78
C ARG A 127 -3.98 9.96 14.78
N VAL A 128 -2.80 10.41 15.17
CA VAL A 128 -2.63 11.51 16.14
C VAL A 128 -3.02 12.85 15.54
N ALA A 129 -2.57 13.18 14.33
CA ALA A 129 -2.82 14.45 13.68
C ALA A 129 -4.28 14.66 13.28
N GLY A 130 -4.98 13.59 12.88
CA GLY A 130 -6.37 13.61 12.44
C GLY A 130 -7.39 13.35 13.54
N GLY A 131 -6.94 12.84 14.69
CA GLY A 131 -7.76 12.35 15.80
C GLY A 131 -8.17 10.88 15.63
N GLU A 132 -8.12 10.14 16.72
CA GLU A 132 -8.34 8.70 16.76
C GLU A 132 -9.71 8.27 16.21
N GLU A 133 -10.76 9.04 16.55
CA GLU A 133 -12.13 8.82 16.09
C GLU A 133 -12.34 9.04 14.59
N HIS A 134 -11.40 9.76 13.93
CA HIS A 134 -11.41 10.01 12.50
C HIS A 134 -10.37 9.17 11.74
N PHE A 135 -9.62 8.32 12.43
CA PHE A 135 -8.49 7.61 11.84
C PHE A 135 -8.92 6.70 10.69
N ALA A 136 -10.01 5.95 10.83
CA ALA A 136 -10.53 5.12 9.74
C ALA A 136 -10.86 5.94 8.48
N PHE A 137 -11.52 7.09 8.65
CA PHE A 137 -11.83 8.00 7.54
C PHE A 137 -10.55 8.56 6.88
N ASN A 138 -9.61 9.04 7.68
CA ASN A 138 -8.36 9.60 7.19
C ASN A 138 -7.49 8.53 6.50
N SER A 139 -7.52 7.28 6.97
CA SER A 139 -6.80 6.16 6.35
C SER A 139 -7.39 5.78 4.99
N VAL A 140 -8.73 5.79 4.84
CA VAL A 140 -9.37 5.57 3.53
C VAL A 140 -9.08 6.74 2.59
N LEU A 141 -9.03 7.99 3.11
CA LEU A 141 -8.61 9.14 2.31
C LEU A 141 -7.16 9.00 1.83
N ALA A 142 -6.26 8.52 2.69
CA ALA A 142 -4.88 8.24 2.30
C ALA A 142 -4.80 7.14 1.23
N GLN A 143 -5.64 6.09 1.32
CA GLN A 143 -5.73 5.04 0.32
C GLN A 143 -6.28 5.57 -1.02
N LEU A 144 -7.22 6.52 -0.99
CA LEU A 144 -7.69 7.20 -2.20
C LEU A 144 -6.55 7.99 -2.88
N VAL A 145 -5.75 8.72 -2.10
CA VAL A 145 -4.58 9.45 -2.60
C VAL A 145 -3.53 8.48 -3.17
N PHE A 146 -3.32 7.34 -2.50
CA PHE A 146 -2.47 6.25 -2.97
C PHE A 146 -2.93 5.72 -4.33
N GLY A 147 -4.23 5.44 -4.49
CA GLY A 147 -4.82 4.98 -5.76
C GLY A 147 -4.68 6.01 -6.88
N ALA A 148 -4.89 7.30 -6.59
CA ALA A 148 -4.70 8.38 -7.56
C ALA A 148 -3.23 8.47 -8.05
N ALA A 149 -2.26 8.27 -7.16
CA ALA A 149 -0.84 8.24 -7.51
C ALA A 149 -0.49 7.02 -8.39
N SER A 150 -1.05 5.85 -8.07
CA SER A 150 -0.89 4.64 -8.90
C SER A 150 -1.39 4.86 -10.33
N PHE A 151 -2.51 5.58 -10.48
CA PHE A 151 -3.06 5.92 -11.78
C PHE A 151 -2.17 6.90 -12.56
N LEU A 152 -1.51 7.84 -11.88
CA LEU A 152 -0.66 8.86 -12.52
C LEU A 152 0.72 8.33 -12.89
N SER A 153 1.23 7.31 -12.20
CA SER A 153 2.61 6.82 -12.39
C SER A 153 2.90 6.33 -13.83
N PRO A 154 2.03 5.57 -14.52
CA PRO A 154 2.28 5.17 -15.91
C PRO A 154 2.30 6.34 -16.90
N TYR A 155 1.63 7.44 -16.61
CA TYR A 155 1.66 8.63 -17.48
C TYR A 155 3.02 9.30 -17.46
N LEU A 156 3.67 9.40 -16.29
CA LEU A 156 5.03 9.92 -16.20
C LEU A 156 6.01 9.01 -16.98
N TYR A 157 5.89 7.68 -16.79
CA TYR A 157 6.69 6.73 -17.56
C TYR A 157 6.52 6.95 -19.06
N LYS A 158 5.27 6.95 -19.55
CA LYS A 158 4.97 7.18 -20.97
C LYS A 158 5.54 8.51 -21.45
N TYR A 159 5.39 9.57 -20.67
CA TYR A 159 5.91 10.91 -21.00
C TYR A 159 7.44 10.91 -21.17
N LEU A 160 8.17 10.26 -20.27
CA LEU A 160 9.63 10.24 -20.30
C LEU A 160 10.22 9.24 -21.32
N VAL A 161 9.55 8.10 -21.55
CA VAL A 161 10.10 7.00 -22.37
C VAL A 161 9.61 7.04 -23.81
N SER A 162 8.44 7.64 -24.10
CA SER A 162 7.86 7.68 -25.45
C SER A 162 8.73 8.47 -26.42
N LYS A 163 9.03 7.86 -27.56
CA LYS A 163 9.74 8.52 -28.68
C LYS A 163 8.92 9.65 -29.34
N ASN A 164 7.61 9.72 -29.07
CA ASN A 164 6.72 10.75 -29.65
C ASN A 164 6.89 12.12 -29.00
N ASN A 165 7.61 12.24 -27.88
CA ASN A 165 7.92 13.50 -27.19
C ASN A 165 9.29 14.06 -27.62
N THR A 166 9.65 13.89 -28.89
CA THR A 166 10.81 14.57 -29.49
C THR A 166 10.49 16.06 -29.63
N GLY A 167 11.34 16.91 -29.02
CA GLY A 167 11.14 18.35 -28.96
C GLY A 167 10.67 18.92 -27.62
N ASP A 168 10.32 18.06 -26.63
CA ASP A 168 10.08 18.50 -25.26
C ASP A 168 11.40 18.67 -24.51
N VAL A 169 11.79 19.91 -24.25
CA VAL A 169 13.08 20.28 -23.63
C VAL A 169 13.27 19.61 -22.27
N PHE A 170 12.22 19.47 -21.46
CA PHE A 170 12.31 18.85 -20.13
C PHE A 170 12.58 17.34 -20.23
N ALA A 171 11.80 16.64 -21.05
CA ALA A 171 11.97 15.19 -21.23
C ALA A 171 13.33 14.87 -21.91
N GLU A 172 13.75 15.67 -22.86
CA GLU A 172 15.06 15.52 -23.53
C GLU A 172 16.22 15.79 -22.58
N THR A 173 16.13 16.81 -21.72
CA THR A 173 17.16 17.11 -20.72
C THR A 173 17.32 15.93 -19.75
N LEU A 174 16.23 15.38 -19.22
CA LEU A 174 16.30 14.26 -18.29
C LEU A 174 16.84 12.99 -18.96
N ARG A 175 16.45 12.72 -20.21
CA ARG A 175 16.99 11.60 -21.00
C ARG A 175 18.47 11.77 -21.35
N GLY A 176 18.91 13.00 -21.53
CA GLY A 176 20.32 13.33 -21.80
C GLY A 176 21.28 12.99 -20.66
N TRP A 177 20.76 12.78 -19.43
CA TRP A 177 21.58 12.44 -18.27
C TRP A 177 21.72 10.92 -18.05
N VAL A 178 21.05 10.11 -18.84
CA VAL A 178 21.09 8.64 -18.80
C VAL A 178 21.50 8.08 -20.17
N PRO A 179 22.01 6.83 -20.24
CA PRO A 179 22.33 6.21 -21.51
C PRO A 179 21.11 6.16 -22.43
N GLN A 180 21.32 6.42 -23.72
CA GLN A 180 20.24 6.38 -24.73
C GLN A 180 19.58 5.02 -24.86
N THR A 181 20.27 3.95 -24.47
CA THR A 181 19.74 2.57 -24.40
C THR A 181 18.82 2.34 -23.21
N LEU A 182 18.82 3.23 -22.22
CA LEU A 182 18.07 3.09 -20.95
C LEU A 182 17.24 4.36 -20.65
N PRO A 183 16.34 4.80 -21.56
CA PRO A 183 15.58 6.04 -21.37
C PRO A 183 14.71 6.03 -20.11
N TRP A 184 14.25 4.86 -19.67
CA TRP A 184 13.46 4.67 -18.44
C TRP A 184 14.26 4.97 -17.15
N ALA A 185 15.60 4.90 -17.19
CA ALA A 185 16.43 5.26 -16.05
C ALA A 185 16.30 6.74 -15.67
N SER A 186 15.85 7.63 -16.59
CA SER A 186 15.54 9.03 -16.31
C SER A 186 14.45 9.22 -15.24
N LEU A 187 13.56 8.24 -15.04
CA LEU A 187 12.59 8.22 -13.94
C LEU A 187 13.26 8.32 -12.56
N TYR A 188 14.44 7.71 -12.42
CA TYR A 188 15.17 7.74 -11.15
C TYR A 188 15.76 9.11 -10.84
N ILE A 189 16.00 9.95 -11.84
CA ILE A 189 16.34 11.38 -11.65
C ILE A 189 15.12 12.11 -11.06
N VAL A 190 13.92 11.84 -11.58
CA VAL A 190 12.67 12.42 -11.05
C VAL A 190 12.44 11.93 -9.61
N PHE A 191 12.66 10.64 -9.32
CA PHE A 191 12.54 10.12 -7.95
C PHE A 191 13.53 10.77 -7.01
N ALA A 192 14.78 10.97 -7.45
CA ALA A 192 15.78 11.67 -6.67
C ALA A 192 15.34 13.12 -6.38
N ALA A 193 14.85 13.84 -7.39
CA ALA A 193 14.36 15.21 -7.25
C ALA A 193 13.15 15.30 -6.29
N ILE A 194 12.14 14.46 -6.46
CA ILE A 194 10.95 14.40 -5.58
C ILE A 194 11.39 14.09 -4.14
N SER A 195 12.25 13.09 -3.95
CA SER A 195 12.73 12.70 -2.63
C SER A 195 13.54 13.82 -1.97
N LEU A 196 14.37 14.54 -2.72
CA LEU A 196 15.14 15.68 -2.21
C LEU A 196 14.23 16.85 -1.84
N ILE A 197 13.24 17.17 -2.64
CA ILE A 197 12.24 18.21 -2.32
C ILE A 197 11.51 17.84 -1.03
N LEU A 198 11.09 16.57 -0.88
CA LEU A 198 10.39 16.10 0.32
C LEU A 198 11.33 16.04 1.53
N PHE A 199 12.60 15.72 1.35
CA PHE A 199 13.59 15.84 2.42
C PHE A 199 13.57 17.25 3.02
N PHE A 200 13.70 18.29 2.19
CA PHE A 200 13.66 19.67 2.66
C PHE A 200 12.30 20.07 3.22
N TYR A 201 11.21 19.64 2.60
CA TYR A 201 9.85 19.94 3.07
C TYR A 201 9.61 19.35 4.46
N VAL A 202 9.95 18.06 4.66
CA VAL A 202 9.87 17.37 5.97
C VAL A 202 10.78 18.02 6.98
N PHE A 203 12.02 18.32 6.60
CA PHE A 203 13.03 18.93 7.49
C PHE A 203 12.61 20.32 7.97
N LEU A 204 11.93 21.13 7.15
CA LEU A 204 11.47 22.47 7.48
C LEU A 204 10.10 22.49 8.18
N THR A 205 9.31 21.42 8.07
CA THR A 205 7.99 21.33 8.69
C THR A 205 8.09 21.31 10.20
N LYS A 206 7.21 22.06 10.87
CA LYS A 206 7.09 22.06 12.32
C LYS A 206 6.15 20.94 12.76
N TYR A 207 6.68 19.99 13.50
CA TYR A 207 5.92 18.88 14.06
C TYR A 207 5.34 19.27 15.42
N PRO A 208 4.08 18.88 15.72
CA PRO A 208 3.60 18.93 17.10
C PRO A 208 4.44 17.98 17.94
N LYS A 209 4.58 18.28 19.24
CA LYS A 209 5.15 17.31 20.16
C LYS A 209 4.16 16.17 20.30
N PHE A 210 4.45 15.01 19.72
CA PHE A 210 3.74 13.79 20.01
C PHE A 210 4.18 13.35 21.41
N GLU A 211 3.23 13.33 22.36
CA GLU A 211 3.53 12.86 23.72
C GLU A 211 3.72 11.34 23.62
N LYS A 212 4.98 10.93 23.67
CA LYS A 212 5.37 9.53 23.86
C LYS A 212 5.46 9.26 25.36
N THR A 213 5.01 8.10 25.81
CA THR A 213 5.18 7.68 27.20
C THR A 213 6.69 7.53 27.51
N GLU A 214 7.05 7.55 28.79
CA GLU A 214 8.45 7.35 29.19
C GLU A 214 8.97 5.96 28.75
N GLU A 215 8.11 4.95 28.71
CA GLU A 215 8.41 3.61 28.24
C GLU A 215 8.66 3.60 26.71
N GLU A 216 7.85 4.32 25.93
CA GLU A 216 8.06 4.50 24.49
C GLU A 216 9.36 5.27 24.19
N LYS A 217 9.73 6.27 25.00
CA LYS A 217 10.99 7.02 24.88
C LYS A 217 12.22 6.18 25.22
N ALA A 218 12.08 5.24 26.16
CA ALA A 218 13.18 4.35 26.55
C ALA A 218 13.56 3.35 25.47
N GLY A 219 12.71 3.14 24.44
CA GLY A 219 12.94 2.19 23.36
C GLY A 219 13.07 0.77 23.89
N ASP A 220 12.24 0.41 24.88
CA ASP A 220 12.31 -0.88 25.53
C ASP A 220 11.89 -2.01 24.57
N THR A 221 12.84 -2.88 24.25
CA THR A 221 12.60 -4.07 23.42
C THR A 221 11.61 -5.06 24.04
N SER A 222 11.39 -5.02 25.37
CA SER A 222 10.46 -5.90 26.06
C SER A 222 9.02 -5.66 25.59
N SER A 223 8.62 -4.41 25.46
CA SER A 223 7.28 -4.01 24.97
C SER A 223 6.99 -4.50 23.57
N TYR A 224 8.01 -4.51 22.69
CA TYR A 224 7.89 -5.05 21.33
C TYR A 224 7.62 -6.55 21.34
N TRP A 225 8.36 -7.30 22.17
CA TRP A 225 8.14 -8.74 22.32
C TRP A 225 6.78 -9.06 22.95
N ASP A 226 6.27 -8.20 23.82
CA ASP A 226 4.93 -8.34 24.41
C ASP A 226 3.84 -8.08 23.36
N LEU A 227 4.04 -7.11 22.45
CA LEU A 227 3.14 -6.93 21.30
C LEU A 227 3.15 -8.15 20.37
N LEU A 228 4.31 -8.74 20.08
CA LEU A 228 4.41 -9.96 19.26
C LEU A 228 3.77 -11.18 19.91
N LYS A 229 3.72 -11.24 21.27
CA LYS A 229 3.02 -12.31 22.00
C LYS A 229 1.52 -12.06 22.11
N ASN A 230 1.07 -10.82 21.89
CA ASN A 230 -0.33 -10.49 21.97
C ASN A 230 -1.10 -11.09 20.78
N LYS A 231 -2.03 -11.99 21.07
CA LYS A 231 -2.85 -12.65 20.05
C LYS A 231 -3.60 -11.69 19.14
N TRP A 232 -4.05 -10.55 19.65
CA TRP A 232 -4.78 -9.55 18.86
C TRP A 232 -3.87 -8.86 17.84
N THR A 233 -2.62 -8.55 18.23
CA THR A 233 -1.60 -8.03 17.32
C THR A 233 -1.34 -9.00 16.18
N ILE A 234 -1.16 -10.30 16.49
CA ILE A 234 -0.95 -11.34 15.47
C ILE A 234 -2.18 -11.46 14.55
N LEU A 235 -3.38 -11.42 15.11
CA LEU A 235 -4.60 -11.50 14.30
C LEU A 235 -4.77 -10.30 13.36
N TYR A 236 -4.45 -9.09 13.81
CA TYR A 236 -4.46 -7.92 12.92
C TYR A 236 -3.34 -7.96 11.88
N PHE A 237 -2.15 -8.41 12.25
CA PHE A 237 -1.06 -8.67 11.28
C PHE A 237 -1.52 -9.66 10.21
N LEU A 238 -2.11 -10.79 10.59
CA LEU A 238 -2.70 -11.76 9.64
C LEU A 238 -3.82 -11.12 8.81
N GLY A 239 -4.57 -10.18 9.37
CA GLY A 239 -5.59 -9.42 8.63
C GLY A 239 -4.99 -8.61 7.49
N ILE A 240 -3.90 -7.87 7.74
CA ILE A 240 -3.18 -7.12 6.70
C ILE A 240 -2.53 -8.09 5.69
N PHE A 241 -1.92 -9.17 6.16
CA PHE A 241 -1.33 -10.20 5.30
C PHE A 241 -2.38 -10.82 4.35
N CYS A 242 -3.55 -11.18 4.87
CA CYS A 242 -4.65 -11.71 4.11
C CYS A 242 -5.20 -10.68 3.10
N TYR A 243 -5.30 -9.40 3.53
CA TYR A 243 -5.79 -8.33 2.65
C TYR A 243 -4.86 -8.13 1.46
N VAL A 244 -3.58 -7.81 1.71
CA VAL A 244 -2.63 -7.52 0.62
C VAL A 244 -2.43 -8.75 -0.26
N GLY A 245 -2.42 -9.93 0.36
CA GLY A 245 -2.36 -11.19 -0.37
C GLY A 245 -3.57 -11.43 -1.28
N THR A 246 -4.78 -11.10 -0.82
CA THR A 246 -5.99 -11.24 -1.66
C THR A 246 -6.00 -10.20 -2.77
N GLU A 247 -5.66 -8.95 -2.48
CA GLU A 247 -5.58 -7.87 -3.45
C GLU A 247 -4.64 -8.23 -4.61
N GLN A 248 -3.40 -8.63 -4.29
CA GLN A 248 -2.42 -9.04 -5.28
C GLN A 248 -2.78 -10.40 -5.91
N GLY A 249 -3.35 -11.30 -5.12
CA GLY A 249 -3.80 -12.62 -5.60
C GLY A 249 -4.90 -12.53 -6.66
N VAL A 250 -5.82 -11.59 -6.53
CA VAL A 250 -6.82 -11.33 -7.58
C VAL A 250 -6.16 -10.60 -8.74
N GLY A 251 -5.50 -9.46 -8.49
CA GLY A 251 -4.95 -8.61 -9.53
C GLY A 251 -4.00 -9.34 -10.50
N ASN A 252 -3.15 -10.21 -9.99
CA ASN A 252 -2.15 -10.93 -10.79
C ASN A 252 -2.75 -12.03 -11.68
N TRP A 253 -3.88 -12.61 -11.30
CA TRP A 253 -4.41 -13.79 -11.99
C TRP A 253 -5.66 -13.52 -12.85
N ILE A 254 -6.23 -12.29 -12.82
CA ILE A 254 -7.42 -11.92 -13.63
C ILE A 254 -7.21 -12.23 -15.11
N SER A 255 -6.14 -11.69 -15.70
CA SER A 255 -5.91 -11.80 -17.15
C SER A 255 -5.73 -13.25 -17.59
N GLN A 256 -4.97 -14.04 -16.83
CA GLN A 256 -4.76 -15.45 -17.14
C GLN A 256 -6.02 -16.28 -16.92
N PHE A 257 -6.82 -15.98 -15.89
CA PHE A 257 -8.11 -16.64 -15.67
C PHE A 257 -9.08 -16.40 -16.82
N LEU A 258 -9.22 -15.15 -17.27
CA LEU A 258 -10.10 -14.79 -18.38
C LEU A 258 -9.68 -15.48 -19.69
N ASN A 259 -8.37 -15.57 -19.92
CA ASN A 259 -7.86 -16.31 -21.08
C ASN A 259 -8.16 -17.81 -21.00
N GLN A 260 -7.83 -18.44 -19.87
CA GLN A 260 -7.92 -19.88 -19.72
C GLN A 260 -9.37 -20.41 -19.71
N TYR A 261 -10.31 -19.66 -19.12
CA TYR A 261 -11.69 -20.13 -18.92
C TYR A 261 -12.73 -19.51 -19.84
N HIS A 262 -12.40 -18.36 -20.45
CA HIS A 262 -13.32 -17.65 -21.35
C HIS A 262 -12.73 -17.39 -22.74
N GLY A 263 -11.45 -17.77 -22.98
CA GLY A 263 -10.80 -17.59 -24.28
C GLY A 263 -10.50 -16.13 -24.65
N LEU A 264 -10.56 -15.20 -23.65
CA LEU A 264 -10.36 -13.78 -23.89
C LEU A 264 -8.87 -13.44 -24.05
N ASP A 265 -8.57 -12.49 -24.90
CA ASP A 265 -7.18 -12.06 -25.16
C ASP A 265 -6.58 -11.37 -23.91
N PRO A 266 -5.45 -11.88 -23.38
CA PRO A 266 -4.80 -11.33 -22.21
C PRO A 266 -4.28 -9.90 -22.40
N GLN A 267 -3.87 -9.54 -23.63
CA GLN A 267 -3.25 -8.23 -23.90
C GLN A 267 -4.29 -7.11 -24.07
N THR A 268 -5.52 -7.43 -24.39
CA THR A 268 -6.60 -6.47 -24.57
C THR A 268 -7.64 -6.56 -23.46
N VAL A 269 -8.55 -7.51 -23.51
CA VAL A 269 -9.66 -7.63 -22.54
C VAL A 269 -9.14 -7.98 -21.15
N GLY A 270 -8.15 -8.89 -21.04
CA GLY A 270 -7.53 -9.26 -19.79
C GLY A 270 -6.87 -8.06 -19.11
N ALA A 271 -6.00 -7.34 -19.82
CA ALA A 271 -5.32 -6.14 -19.32
C ALA A 271 -6.30 -5.03 -18.94
N ASN A 272 -7.36 -4.81 -19.72
CA ASN A 272 -8.39 -3.83 -19.40
C ASN A 272 -9.15 -4.20 -18.11
N THR A 273 -9.45 -5.48 -17.90
CA THR A 273 -10.14 -5.94 -16.68
C THR A 273 -9.27 -5.77 -15.44
N VAL A 274 -7.96 -6.02 -15.55
CA VAL A 274 -7.00 -5.70 -14.48
C VAL A 274 -6.97 -4.20 -14.20
N SER A 275 -6.97 -3.37 -15.24
CA SER A 275 -7.01 -1.91 -15.08
C SER A 275 -8.31 -1.45 -14.41
N TYR A 276 -9.45 -2.05 -14.76
CA TYR A 276 -10.73 -1.77 -14.11
C TYR A 276 -10.75 -2.22 -12.66
N PHE A 277 -10.11 -3.35 -12.30
CA PHE A 277 -9.96 -3.77 -10.91
C PHE A 277 -9.26 -2.69 -10.07
N TRP A 278 -8.12 -2.17 -10.53
CA TRP A 278 -7.37 -1.13 -9.82
C TRP A 278 -8.10 0.23 -9.82
N ALA A 279 -8.75 0.59 -10.92
CA ALA A 279 -9.56 1.80 -10.99
C ALA A 279 -10.73 1.74 -10.01
N MET A 280 -11.45 0.62 -9.97
CA MET A 280 -12.58 0.42 -9.07
C MET A 280 -12.16 0.36 -7.60
N LEU A 281 -10.95 -0.13 -7.29
CA LEU A 281 -10.37 -0.04 -5.96
C LEU A 281 -10.21 1.44 -5.53
N THR A 282 -9.76 2.30 -6.42
CA THR A 282 -9.66 3.74 -6.15
C THR A 282 -11.04 4.38 -5.97
N VAL A 283 -12.00 4.07 -6.86
CA VAL A 283 -13.38 4.58 -6.78
C VAL A 283 -14.10 4.06 -5.53
N GLY A 284 -13.88 2.81 -5.16
CA GLY A 284 -14.44 2.21 -3.94
C GLY A 284 -14.06 2.95 -2.66
N CYS A 285 -12.86 3.57 -2.61
CA CYS A 285 -12.47 4.44 -1.50
C CYS A 285 -13.42 5.64 -1.34
N LEU A 286 -13.96 6.22 -2.42
CA LEU A 286 -14.93 7.32 -2.34
C LEU A 286 -16.22 6.89 -1.65
N LEU A 287 -16.76 5.73 -2.02
CA LEU A 287 -17.92 5.16 -1.33
C LEU A 287 -17.57 4.84 0.14
N GLY A 288 -16.41 4.28 0.39
CA GLY A 288 -15.91 3.98 1.75
C GLY A 288 -15.86 5.22 2.63
N LEU A 289 -15.34 6.34 2.12
CA LEU A 289 -15.31 7.62 2.83
C LEU A 289 -16.72 8.11 3.19
N LEU A 290 -17.66 7.95 2.27
CA LEU A 290 -19.06 8.29 2.51
C LEU A 290 -19.67 7.40 3.60
N LEU A 291 -19.53 6.07 3.47
CA LEU A 291 -20.13 5.11 4.39
C LEU A 291 -19.54 5.18 5.80
N LEU A 292 -18.23 5.47 5.96
CA LEU A 292 -17.61 5.65 7.28
C LEU A 292 -18.16 6.85 8.07
N LYS A 293 -18.83 7.82 7.41
CA LYS A 293 -19.53 8.89 8.10
C LYS A 293 -20.84 8.43 8.76
N PHE A 294 -21.46 7.36 8.26
CA PHE A 294 -22.79 6.93 8.66
C PHE A 294 -22.78 5.61 9.43
N MET A 295 -21.70 4.80 9.31
CA MET A 295 -21.66 3.48 9.95
C MET A 295 -20.32 3.18 10.61
N ASP A 296 -20.36 2.28 11.58
CA ASP A 296 -19.18 1.75 12.28
C ASP A 296 -18.25 1.01 11.31
N SER A 297 -16.94 1.21 11.46
CA SER A 297 -15.92 0.63 10.59
C SER A 297 -15.95 -0.90 10.53
N ARG A 298 -16.31 -1.58 11.65
CA ARG A 298 -16.46 -3.04 11.70
C ARG A 298 -17.63 -3.51 10.82
N LYS A 299 -18.77 -2.79 10.89
CA LYS A 299 -19.95 -3.10 10.05
C LYS A 299 -19.64 -2.91 8.58
N LEU A 300 -18.88 -1.83 8.25
CA LEU A 300 -18.44 -1.60 6.87
C LEU A 300 -17.48 -2.71 6.41
N LEU A 301 -16.56 -3.16 7.27
CA LEU A 301 -15.66 -4.28 6.94
C LEU A 301 -16.46 -5.56 6.65
N ILE A 302 -17.45 -5.91 7.50
CA ILE A 302 -18.31 -7.08 7.27
C ILE A 302 -19.03 -6.97 5.94
N LEU A 303 -19.69 -5.83 5.68
CA LEU A 303 -20.44 -5.59 4.45
C LEU A 303 -19.53 -5.71 3.20
N ALA A 304 -18.43 -4.98 3.19
CA ALA A 304 -17.50 -4.94 2.08
C ALA A 304 -16.91 -6.33 1.81
N THR A 305 -16.47 -7.04 2.85
CA THR A 305 -15.87 -8.37 2.70
C THR A 305 -16.90 -9.41 2.23
N SER A 306 -18.14 -9.35 2.73
CA SER A 306 -19.21 -10.24 2.27
C SER A 306 -19.51 -10.05 0.79
N ILE A 307 -19.62 -8.80 0.32
CA ILE A 307 -19.86 -8.51 -1.09
C ILE A 307 -18.63 -8.91 -1.92
N THR A 308 -17.41 -8.71 -1.44
CA THR A 308 -16.18 -9.15 -2.11
C THR A 308 -16.19 -10.67 -2.33
N ILE A 309 -16.53 -11.46 -1.31
CA ILE A 309 -16.63 -12.93 -1.42
C ILE A 309 -17.66 -13.32 -2.48
N ILE A 310 -18.85 -12.72 -2.44
CA ILE A 310 -19.91 -12.98 -3.43
C ILE A 310 -19.43 -12.61 -4.84
N SER A 311 -18.82 -11.43 -5.02
CA SER A 311 -18.31 -10.97 -6.30
C SER A 311 -17.20 -11.89 -6.84
N LEU A 312 -16.31 -12.37 -5.98
CA LEU A 312 -15.26 -13.32 -6.36
C LEU A 312 -15.86 -14.67 -6.79
N ILE A 313 -16.82 -15.21 -6.04
CA ILE A 313 -17.51 -16.46 -6.41
C ILE A 313 -18.21 -16.30 -7.76
N LEU A 314 -18.93 -15.21 -7.98
CA LEU A 314 -19.59 -14.93 -9.25
C LEU A 314 -18.60 -14.80 -10.41
N ALA A 315 -17.46 -14.13 -10.18
CA ALA A 315 -16.40 -14.02 -11.18
C ALA A 315 -15.80 -15.38 -11.55
N LEU A 316 -15.60 -16.27 -10.57
CA LEU A 316 -14.97 -17.57 -10.77
C LEU A 316 -15.93 -18.64 -11.34
N THR A 317 -17.23 -18.54 -11.06
CA THR A 317 -18.20 -19.59 -11.44
C THR A 317 -19.17 -19.18 -12.53
N GLY A 318 -19.27 -17.88 -12.78
CA GLY A 318 -20.26 -17.31 -13.69
C GLY A 318 -19.85 -17.34 -15.16
N SER A 319 -20.67 -16.69 -15.99
CA SER A 319 -20.39 -16.46 -17.39
C SER A 319 -19.23 -15.45 -17.58
N GLU A 320 -18.78 -15.33 -18.83
CA GLU A 320 -17.79 -14.32 -19.23
C GLU A 320 -18.16 -12.91 -18.72
N GLN A 321 -19.41 -12.48 -18.92
CA GLN A 321 -19.88 -11.18 -18.46
C GLN A 321 -19.84 -11.05 -16.94
N MET A 322 -20.18 -12.12 -16.21
CA MET A 322 -20.06 -12.14 -14.75
C MET A 322 -18.62 -12.03 -14.28
N ALA A 323 -17.65 -12.62 -15.00
CA ALA A 323 -16.23 -12.49 -14.69
C ALA A 323 -15.74 -11.05 -14.95
N LEU A 324 -16.09 -10.48 -16.12
CA LEU A 324 -15.69 -9.11 -16.50
C LEU A 324 -16.23 -8.03 -15.55
N ILE A 325 -17.38 -8.24 -14.92
CA ILE A 325 -17.97 -7.35 -13.93
C ILE A 325 -17.51 -7.72 -12.52
N GLY A 326 -17.45 -9.01 -12.20
CA GLY A 326 -17.16 -9.53 -10.87
C GLY A 326 -15.75 -9.15 -10.38
N PHE A 327 -14.71 -9.26 -11.21
CA PHE A 327 -13.36 -8.87 -10.81
C PHE A 327 -13.22 -7.37 -10.49
N PRO A 328 -13.70 -6.42 -11.32
CA PRO A 328 -13.74 -5.01 -10.93
C PRO A 328 -14.54 -4.75 -9.65
N MET A 329 -15.65 -5.46 -9.42
CA MET A 329 -16.44 -5.34 -8.18
C MET A 329 -15.67 -5.86 -6.96
N VAL A 330 -14.86 -6.91 -7.10
CA VAL A 330 -13.91 -7.30 -6.04
C VAL A 330 -12.98 -6.13 -5.72
N GLY A 331 -12.38 -5.48 -6.72
CA GLY A 331 -11.54 -4.29 -6.53
C GLY A 331 -12.27 -3.18 -5.76
N PHE A 332 -13.52 -2.90 -6.16
CA PHE A 332 -14.35 -1.85 -5.54
C PHE A 332 -14.56 -2.08 -4.04
N PHE A 333 -14.97 -3.28 -3.64
CA PHE A 333 -15.31 -3.55 -2.24
C PHE A 333 -14.10 -3.88 -1.36
N ILE A 334 -12.98 -4.38 -1.92
CA ILE A 334 -11.75 -4.62 -1.16
C ILE A 334 -11.06 -3.31 -0.72
N SER A 335 -11.34 -2.21 -1.39
CA SER A 335 -10.67 -0.90 -1.27
C SER A 335 -10.57 -0.33 0.15
N VAL A 336 -11.55 -0.58 1.02
CA VAL A 336 -11.61 -0.03 2.37
C VAL A 336 -10.97 -0.93 3.43
N MET A 337 -10.69 -2.20 3.10
CA MET A 337 -10.35 -3.22 4.09
C MET A 337 -9.01 -2.92 4.77
N TYR A 338 -7.96 -2.58 4.00
CA TYR A 338 -6.65 -2.23 4.57
C TYR A 338 -6.76 -1.15 5.63
N SER A 339 -7.36 -0.03 5.24
CA SER A 339 -7.51 1.15 6.09
C SER A 339 -8.32 0.87 7.35
N ILE A 340 -9.39 0.07 7.23
CA ILE A 340 -10.22 -0.30 8.37
C ILE A 340 -9.46 -1.24 9.30
N ILE A 341 -8.82 -2.29 8.79
CA ILE A 341 -8.05 -3.25 9.61
C ILE A 341 -6.94 -2.51 10.35
N PHE A 342 -6.19 -1.66 9.65
CA PHE A 342 -5.10 -0.87 10.23
C PHE A 342 -5.62 0.08 11.31
N SER A 343 -6.75 0.76 11.06
CA SER A 343 -7.41 1.65 12.03
C SER A 343 -7.90 0.89 13.26
N LEU A 344 -8.55 -0.26 13.07
CA LEU A 344 -9.01 -1.10 14.18
C LEU A 344 -7.83 -1.58 15.03
N ALA A 345 -6.72 -1.98 14.41
CA ALA A 345 -5.53 -2.42 15.12
C ALA A 345 -4.92 -1.30 15.97
N LEU A 346 -4.62 -0.14 15.39
CA LEU A 346 -4.02 0.97 16.13
C LEU A 346 -4.95 1.54 17.19
N ASN A 347 -6.27 1.49 16.97
CA ASN A 347 -7.26 1.91 17.97
C ASN A 347 -7.56 0.84 19.04
N SER A 348 -6.94 -0.34 18.97
CA SER A 348 -7.07 -1.40 19.96
C SER A 348 -5.95 -1.39 21.01
N VAL A 349 -4.92 -0.57 20.84
CA VAL A 349 -3.81 -0.41 21.79
C VAL A 349 -3.76 1.02 22.32
N LYS A 350 -3.21 1.20 23.52
CA LYS A 350 -3.04 2.53 24.13
C LYS A 350 -1.71 3.16 23.77
N GLU A 351 -0.69 2.36 23.61
CA GLU A 351 0.72 2.73 23.49
C GLU A 351 1.42 1.92 22.39
N HIS A 352 2.68 2.22 22.09
CA HIS A 352 3.51 1.48 21.12
C HIS A 352 2.94 1.42 19.69
N HIS A 353 2.26 2.51 19.27
CA HIS A 353 1.63 2.57 17.94
C HIS A 353 2.66 2.42 16.80
N GLY A 354 3.90 2.88 17.01
CA GLY A 354 5.00 2.73 16.05
C GLY A 354 5.40 1.27 15.85
N SER A 355 5.65 0.55 16.95
CA SER A 355 5.98 -0.88 16.92
C SER A 355 4.84 -1.70 16.33
N LEU A 356 3.59 -1.43 16.74
CA LEU A 356 2.43 -2.09 16.15
C LEU A 356 2.31 -1.80 14.65
N SER A 357 2.51 -0.55 14.21
CA SER A 357 2.52 -0.18 12.80
C SER A 357 3.59 -0.98 12.03
N GLY A 358 4.80 -1.13 12.60
CA GLY A 358 5.86 -1.96 12.02
C GLY A 358 5.45 -3.42 11.85
N ILE A 359 4.84 -4.02 12.87
CA ILE A 359 4.32 -5.40 12.81
C ILE A 359 3.25 -5.51 11.72
N LEU A 360 2.30 -4.59 11.66
CA LEU A 360 1.24 -4.60 10.65
C LEU A 360 1.79 -4.44 9.23
N CYS A 361 2.74 -3.52 9.03
CA CYS A 361 3.35 -3.30 7.72
C CYS A 361 4.15 -4.51 7.22
N THR A 362 4.69 -5.35 8.12
CA THR A 362 5.29 -6.64 7.72
C THR A 362 4.26 -7.54 7.03
N GLY A 363 2.97 -7.41 7.35
CA GLY A 363 1.87 -8.12 6.70
C GLY A 363 1.75 -7.84 5.19
N ILE A 364 2.33 -6.73 4.69
CA ILE A 364 2.38 -6.42 3.25
C ILE A 364 3.09 -7.55 2.46
N ALA A 365 3.98 -8.32 3.10
CA ALA A 365 4.58 -9.52 2.51
C ALA A 365 3.55 -10.58 2.05
N GLY A 366 2.30 -10.52 2.54
CA GLY A 366 1.19 -11.34 2.03
C GLY A 366 0.98 -11.20 0.52
N GLY A 367 1.29 -10.00 -0.03
CA GLY A 367 1.23 -9.73 -1.46
C GLY A 367 2.23 -10.51 -2.32
N ALA A 368 3.29 -11.06 -1.72
CA ALA A 368 4.18 -12.01 -2.38
C ALA A 368 3.73 -13.46 -2.16
N VAL A 369 3.34 -13.80 -0.93
CA VAL A 369 3.09 -15.20 -0.52
C VAL A 369 1.77 -15.75 -1.07
N ILE A 370 0.66 -15.02 -0.93
CA ILE A 370 -0.66 -15.54 -1.34
C ILE A 370 -0.78 -15.72 -2.86
N PRO A 371 -0.35 -14.79 -3.73
CA PRO A 371 -0.35 -15.02 -5.17
C PRO A 371 0.50 -16.23 -5.59
N PHE A 372 1.62 -16.46 -4.90
CA PHE A 372 2.46 -17.65 -5.12
C PHE A 372 1.72 -18.94 -4.77
N ILE A 373 0.99 -18.96 -3.64
CA ILE A 373 0.15 -20.11 -3.26
C ILE A 373 -0.95 -20.34 -4.30
N VAL A 374 -1.61 -19.27 -4.77
CA VAL A 374 -2.64 -19.36 -5.83
C VAL A 374 -2.06 -19.98 -7.10
N GLY A 375 -0.87 -19.53 -7.52
CA GLY A 375 -0.16 -20.09 -8.68
C GLY A 375 0.18 -21.56 -8.50
N GLY A 376 0.79 -21.93 -7.37
CA GLY A 376 1.15 -23.31 -7.06
C GLY A 376 -0.06 -24.26 -7.00
N LEU A 377 -1.16 -23.84 -6.38
CA LEU A 377 -2.42 -24.58 -6.42
C LEU A 377 -3.01 -24.64 -7.83
N GLY A 378 -2.81 -23.58 -8.61
CA GLY A 378 -3.20 -23.51 -10.02
C GLY A 378 -2.49 -24.56 -10.89
N GLU A 379 -1.20 -24.77 -10.66
CA GLU A 379 -0.41 -25.80 -11.35
C GLU A 379 -0.77 -27.22 -10.90
N LEU A 380 -1.01 -27.42 -9.60
CA LEU A 380 -1.33 -28.74 -9.04
C LEU A 380 -2.76 -29.22 -9.37
N MET A 381 -3.71 -28.31 -9.46
CA MET A 381 -5.13 -28.63 -9.64
C MET A 381 -5.73 -27.89 -10.84
N SER A 382 -6.00 -26.61 -10.69
CA SER A 382 -6.46 -25.69 -11.72
C SER A 382 -6.34 -24.25 -11.20
N LEU A 383 -6.16 -23.28 -12.10
CA LEU A 383 -6.10 -21.87 -11.70
C LEU A 383 -7.37 -21.43 -10.97
N LYS A 384 -8.53 -21.97 -11.38
CA LYS A 384 -9.81 -21.73 -10.71
C LYS A 384 -9.79 -22.18 -9.25
N SER A 385 -9.26 -23.38 -8.97
CA SER A 385 -9.09 -23.90 -7.60
C SER A 385 -8.11 -23.05 -6.80
N GLY A 386 -6.99 -22.62 -7.41
CA GLY A 386 -6.05 -21.71 -6.80
C GLY A 386 -6.69 -20.35 -6.42
N MET A 387 -7.53 -19.78 -7.29
CA MET A 387 -8.24 -18.54 -7.00
C MET A 387 -9.35 -18.73 -5.94
N PHE A 388 -9.99 -19.89 -5.86
CA PHE A 388 -10.92 -20.21 -4.76
C PHE A 388 -10.26 -20.21 -3.39
N PHE A 389 -8.96 -20.49 -3.28
CA PHE A 389 -8.20 -20.37 -2.05
C PHE A 389 -8.33 -18.96 -1.43
N LEU A 390 -8.50 -17.91 -2.25
CA LEU A 390 -8.64 -16.52 -1.79
C LEU A 390 -9.88 -16.30 -0.90
N ILE A 391 -10.85 -17.21 -0.90
CA ILE A 391 -11.98 -17.17 0.03
C ILE A 391 -11.52 -17.38 1.48
N ILE A 392 -10.45 -18.16 1.72
CA ILE A 392 -9.92 -18.39 3.07
C ILE A 392 -9.41 -17.09 3.69
N PRO A 393 -8.48 -16.34 3.07
CA PRO A 393 -8.07 -15.05 3.62
C PRO A 393 -9.22 -14.04 3.70
N LEU A 394 -10.17 -14.02 2.77
CA LEU A 394 -11.36 -13.17 2.88
C LEU A 394 -12.26 -13.55 4.06
N ALA A 395 -12.48 -14.84 4.32
CA ALA A 395 -13.22 -15.31 5.48
C ALA A 395 -12.52 -14.90 6.80
N PHE A 396 -11.19 -14.93 6.82
CA PHE A 396 -10.43 -14.41 7.96
C PHE A 396 -10.64 -12.91 8.15
N ILE A 397 -10.57 -12.10 7.08
CA ILE A 397 -10.86 -10.66 7.13
C ILE A 397 -12.28 -10.40 7.62
N LEU A 398 -13.26 -11.16 7.13
CA LEU A 398 -14.65 -11.08 7.59
C LEU A 398 -14.77 -11.29 9.09
N SER A 399 -14.02 -12.27 9.64
CA SER A 399 -14.03 -12.56 11.07
C SER A 399 -13.57 -11.38 11.93
N ILE A 400 -12.68 -10.51 11.41
CA ILE A 400 -12.20 -9.31 12.13
C ILE A 400 -13.35 -8.40 12.51
N GLY A 401 -14.35 -8.24 11.63
CA GLY A 401 -15.53 -7.43 11.91
C GLY A 401 -16.34 -7.88 13.12
N PHE A 402 -16.25 -9.16 13.49
CA PHE A 402 -16.98 -9.71 14.65
C PHE A 402 -16.20 -9.66 15.95
N TRP A 403 -14.90 -9.96 15.92
CA TRP A 403 -14.09 -10.03 17.14
C TRP A 403 -13.32 -8.75 17.48
N ALA A 404 -13.14 -7.83 16.55
CA ALA A 404 -12.41 -6.59 16.79
C ALA A 404 -13.12 -5.74 17.88
N LYS A 405 -12.34 -5.29 18.87
CA LYS A 405 -12.82 -4.46 19.99
C LYS A 405 -11.90 -3.26 20.17
N PRO A 406 -11.97 -2.24 19.27
CA PRO A 406 -11.15 -1.06 19.42
C PRO A 406 -11.54 -0.26 20.66
N LEU A 407 -10.56 0.37 21.32
CA LEU A 407 -10.77 1.26 22.47
C LEU A 407 -11.46 2.55 22.04
N VAL A 408 -11.24 2.96 20.79
CA VAL A 408 -11.85 4.15 20.18
C VAL A 408 -12.55 3.74 18.90
N ASN A 409 -13.86 3.96 18.83
CA ASN A 409 -14.65 3.73 17.62
C ASN A 409 -14.59 4.96 16.71
N ASN A 410 -14.81 4.74 15.39
CA ASN A 410 -14.92 5.86 14.47
C ASN A 410 -16.16 6.72 14.75
N LYS A 411 -16.00 8.03 14.56
CA LYS A 411 -17.09 8.99 14.74
C LYS A 411 -18.06 8.91 13.56
N THR A 412 -19.33 8.66 13.88
CA THR A 412 -20.43 8.63 12.92
C THR A 412 -21.36 9.82 13.10
N ILE A 413 -21.99 10.27 12.01
CA ILE A 413 -23.04 11.28 12.04
C ILE A 413 -24.36 10.55 12.39
N SER A 414 -25.01 10.93 13.51
CA SER A 414 -26.34 10.41 13.82
C SER A 414 -27.35 10.97 12.82
N LEU A 415 -28.03 10.07 12.10
CA LEU A 415 -29.17 10.43 11.23
C LEU A 415 -30.48 10.53 12.03
N LYS A 416 -30.46 10.35 13.36
CA LYS A 416 -31.64 10.58 14.17
C LYS A 416 -31.94 12.09 14.12
N LYS A 417 -33.00 12.45 13.41
CA LYS A 417 -33.73 13.70 13.63
C LYS A 417 -34.24 13.66 15.06
N ASP A 418 -33.89 14.68 15.85
CA ASP A 418 -34.63 15.02 17.07
C ASP A 418 -36.08 15.32 16.73
#